data_afc8899a2c71adb06378ca4c21c2ec23
#
_entry.id   afc8899a2c71adb06378ca4c21c2ec23
#
_cell.length_a   1.000
_cell.length_b   1.000
_cell.length_c   1.000
_cell.angle_alpha   90.00
_cell.angle_beta   90.00
_cell.angle_gamma   90.00
#
_symmetry.space_group_name_H-M   'P 1'
#
loop_
_entity.id
_entity.type
_entity.pdbx_description
1 polymer ?
#
loop_
_entity_poly.entity_id
_entity_poly.type
_entity_poly.pdbx_seq_one_letter_code
_entity_poly.pdbx_strand_id
1 'polypeptide(L)'
;MATNRHAYLIMAHNEWELLNTLLSLIDDPRNDIFLHIDKKVKKMPDLYQPKYSKLYFTPKRYDVRWGDVGQVHSEMHLFRTAYEHGSYQYYHKLSGVDLPIKTQDYIHDFFDKHNG
;
A
#
# COMPACT_ATOMS: atom_id res chain seq x y z
N MET A 1 6.88 -7.66 -20.11
CA MET A 1 7.44 -8.77 -19.35
C MET A 1 6.78 -8.83 -17.98
N ALA A 2 6.34 -10.01 -17.58
CA ALA A 2 5.76 -10.20 -16.27
C ALA A 2 6.80 -9.93 -15.19
N THR A 3 6.37 -9.34 -14.09
CA THR A 3 7.24 -9.02 -12.98
C THR A 3 6.81 -9.83 -11.75
N ASN A 4 7.77 -10.21 -10.92
CA ASN A 4 7.49 -10.87 -9.64
C ASN A 4 7.21 -9.85 -8.54
N ARG A 5 7.00 -8.59 -8.89
CA ARG A 5 6.78 -7.52 -7.92
C ARG A 5 5.33 -7.48 -7.49
N HIS A 6 5.15 -7.12 -6.23
CA HIS A 6 3.84 -6.90 -5.62
C HIS A 6 3.64 -5.41 -5.36
N ALA A 7 2.41 -4.95 -5.51
CA ALA A 7 2.03 -3.59 -5.15
C ALA A 7 1.20 -3.63 -3.87
N TYR A 8 1.59 -2.85 -2.88
CA TYR A 8 0.83 -2.68 -1.65
C TYR A 8 0.10 -1.34 -1.71
N LEU A 9 -1.20 -1.40 -1.60
CA LEU A 9 -2.08 -0.23 -1.67
C LEU A 9 -2.61 0.05 -0.27
N ILE A 10 -2.18 1.14 0.34
CA ILE A 10 -2.46 1.41 1.74
C ILE A 10 -3.25 2.70 1.88
N MET A 11 -4.33 2.65 2.66
CA MET A 11 -5.11 3.82 3.05
C MET A 11 -4.88 4.08 4.53
N ALA A 12 -4.50 5.31 4.88
CA ALA A 12 -4.18 5.67 6.25
C ALA A 12 -4.77 7.02 6.63
N HIS A 13 -5.19 7.16 7.90
CA HIS A 13 -5.74 8.41 8.41
C HIS A 13 -5.32 8.69 9.85
N ASN A 14 -4.77 7.71 10.56
CA ASN A 14 -4.26 7.86 11.93
C ASN A 14 -3.35 6.67 12.25
N GLU A 15 -2.99 6.50 13.53
CA GLU A 15 -2.16 5.39 14.00
C GLU A 15 -0.84 5.30 13.23
N TRP A 16 -0.11 6.42 13.23
CA TRP A 16 1.11 6.54 12.42
C TRP A 16 2.21 5.57 12.85
N GLU A 17 2.25 5.20 14.14
CA GLU A 17 3.23 4.22 14.61
C GLU A 17 2.96 2.85 14.00
N LEU A 18 1.69 2.45 13.93
CA LEU A 18 1.31 1.20 13.28
C LEU A 18 1.60 1.24 11.80
N LEU A 19 1.33 2.37 11.15
CA LEU A 19 1.64 2.54 9.74
C LEU A 19 3.14 2.39 9.50
N ASN A 20 3.96 3.01 10.34
CA ASN A 20 5.41 2.91 10.20
C ASN A 20 5.90 1.48 10.40
N THR A 21 5.30 0.76 11.35
CA THR A 21 5.61 -0.65 11.54
C THR A 21 5.23 -1.46 10.31
N LEU A 22 4.04 -1.22 9.76
CA LEU A 22 3.60 -1.89 8.52
C LEU A 22 4.58 -1.63 7.38
N LEU A 23 4.95 -0.36 7.17
CA LEU A 23 5.88 0.00 6.10
C LEU A 23 7.21 -0.73 6.26
N SER A 24 7.71 -0.84 7.49
CA SER A 24 8.97 -1.54 7.73
C SER A 24 8.84 -3.05 7.45
N LEU A 25 7.69 -3.64 7.74
CA LEU A 25 7.47 -5.07 7.55
C LEU A 25 7.31 -5.46 6.07
N ILE A 26 6.79 -4.56 5.25
CA ILE A 26 6.62 -4.83 3.82
C ILE A 26 7.76 -4.25 2.98
N ASP A 27 8.78 -3.70 3.61
CA ASP A 27 9.94 -3.12 2.93
C ASP A 27 10.81 -4.23 2.36
N ASP A 28 10.66 -4.50 1.07
CA ASP A 28 11.29 -5.60 0.38
C ASP A 28 11.49 -5.17 -1.09
N PRO A 29 12.61 -5.54 -1.72
CA PRO A 29 12.87 -5.13 -3.10
C PRO A 29 11.85 -5.65 -4.10
N ARG A 30 11.03 -6.63 -3.71
CA ARG A 30 9.97 -7.18 -4.57
C ARG A 30 8.68 -6.38 -4.47
N ASN A 31 8.60 -5.37 -3.59
CA ASN A 31 7.38 -4.60 -3.32
C ASN A 31 7.55 -3.14 -3.73
N ASP A 32 6.49 -2.56 -4.26
CA ASP A 32 6.29 -1.12 -4.33
C ASP A 32 5.08 -0.78 -3.46
N ILE A 33 5.13 0.37 -2.81
CA ILE A 33 4.13 0.78 -1.84
C ILE A 33 3.46 2.06 -2.34
N PHE A 34 2.13 2.03 -2.41
CA PHE A 34 1.32 3.18 -2.79
C PHE A 34 0.46 3.58 -1.62
N LEU A 35 0.59 4.81 -1.17
CA LEU A 35 -0.01 5.28 0.08
C LEU A 35 -0.95 6.44 -0.17
N HIS A 36 -2.18 6.29 0.31
CA HIS A 36 -3.18 7.36 0.33
C HIS A 36 -3.34 7.84 1.77
N ILE A 37 -3.04 9.11 2.00
CA ILE A 37 -3.27 9.75 3.29
C ILE A 37 -4.59 10.52 3.19
N ASP A 38 -5.50 10.26 4.12
CA ASP A 38 -6.81 10.89 4.14
C ASP A 38 -6.67 12.42 4.10
N LYS A 39 -7.52 13.05 3.30
CA LYS A 39 -7.51 14.52 3.13
C LYS A 39 -7.74 15.25 4.45
N LYS A 40 -8.41 14.63 5.42
CA LYS A 40 -8.64 15.22 6.74
C LYS A 40 -7.35 15.42 7.54
N VAL A 41 -6.28 14.71 7.18
CA VAL A 41 -4.99 14.86 7.85
C VAL A 41 -4.36 16.17 7.44
N LYS A 42 -4.24 17.10 8.38
CA LYS A 42 -3.75 18.45 8.12
C LYS A 42 -2.23 18.52 8.09
N LYS A 43 -1.57 17.76 8.97
CA LYS A 43 -0.13 17.74 9.09
C LYS A 43 0.37 16.34 8.76
N MET A 44 1.23 16.26 7.75
CA MET A 44 1.80 14.97 7.35
C MET A 44 2.69 14.42 8.45
N PRO A 45 2.50 13.14 8.81
CA PRO A 45 3.34 12.51 9.83
C PRO A 45 4.73 12.22 9.31
N ASP A 46 5.65 11.97 10.26
CA ASP A 46 6.97 11.44 9.92
C ASP A 46 6.81 9.95 9.59
N LEU A 47 7.14 9.59 8.37
CA LEU A 47 6.94 8.23 7.89
C LEU A 47 8.27 7.51 7.72
N TYR A 48 8.24 6.20 8.00
CA TYR A 48 9.35 5.31 7.70
C TYR A 48 9.71 5.41 6.22
N GLN A 49 11.00 5.59 5.95
CA GLN A 49 11.49 5.63 4.56
C GLN A 49 11.98 4.25 4.18
N PRO A 50 11.30 3.56 3.26
CA PRO A 50 11.71 2.22 2.86
C PRO A 50 13.12 2.20 2.30
N LYS A 51 13.87 1.16 2.64
CA LYS A 51 15.24 0.97 2.16
C LYS A 51 15.28 0.19 0.86
N TYR A 52 14.35 -0.73 0.67
CA TYR A 52 14.34 -1.66 -0.47
C TYR A 52 13.16 -1.44 -1.39
N SER A 53 12.01 -1.06 -0.84
CA SER A 53 10.81 -0.73 -1.60
C SER A 53 10.82 0.73 -2.00
N LYS A 54 10.03 1.06 -3.02
CA LYS A 54 9.73 2.45 -3.35
C LYS A 54 8.38 2.81 -2.77
N LEU A 55 8.30 3.98 -2.16
CA LEU A 55 7.06 4.50 -1.57
C LEU A 55 6.56 5.66 -2.43
N TYR A 56 5.33 5.52 -2.89
CA TYR A 56 4.66 6.53 -3.71
C TYR A 56 3.40 6.99 -3.00
N PHE A 57 3.15 8.30 -3.08
CA PHE A 57 1.90 8.87 -2.60
C PHE A 57 0.94 9.03 -3.77
N THR A 58 -0.36 8.89 -3.50
CA THR A 58 -1.35 9.16 -4.54
C THR A 58 -1.33 10.65 -4.90
N PRO A 59 -1.49 11.00 -6.18
CA PRO A 59 -1.49 12.41 -6.58
C PRO A 59 -2.61 13.23 -5.96
N LYS A 60 -3.73 12.58 -5.62
CA LYS A 60 -4.89 13.25 -5.05
C LYS A 60 -5.29 12.55 -3.75
N ARG A 61 -5.74 13.34 -2.77
CA ARG A 61 -6.20 12.83 -1.49
C ARG A 61 -7.71 13.05 -1.38
N TYR A 62 -8.40 12.07 -0.83
CA TYR A 62 -9.84 12.09 -0.63
C TYR A 62 -10.17 12.09 0.84
N ASP A 63 -11.30 12.73 1.20
CA ASP A 63 -11.89 12.66 2.53
C ASP A 63 -12.66 11.35 2.60
N VAL A 64 -12.10 10.36 3.32
CA VAL A 64 -12.64 9.00 3.34
C VAL A 64 -13.59 8.85 4.51
N ARG A 65 -14.82 8.41 4.22
CA ARG A 65 -15.82 8.06 5.22
C ARG A 65 -16.32 6.66 4.92
N TRP A 66 -16.51 5.87 5.96
CA TRP A 66 -16.95 4.49 5.80
C TRP A 66 -18.30 4.42 5.09
N GLY A 67 -18.35 3.58 4.05
CA GLY A 67 -19.58 3.38 3.29
C GLY A 67 -19.94 4.50 2.36
N ASP A 68 -19.09 5.52 2.23
CA ASP A 68 -19.35 6.67 1.38
C ASP A 68 -18.58 6.57 0.06
N VAL A 69 -19.01 7.39 -0.89
CA VAL A 69 -18.39 7.49 -2.22
C VAL A 69 -16.91 7.83 -2.13
N GLY A 70 -16.51 8.64 -1.13
CA GLY A 70 -15.11 8.99 -0.92
C GLY A 70 -14.21 7.78 -0.68
N GLN A 71 -14.71 6.75 0.00
CA GLN A 71 -13.96 5.52 0.20
C GLN A 71 -13.73 4.80 -1.13
N VAL A 72 -14.77 4.68 -1.94
CA VAL A 72 -14.66 4.03 -3.24
C VAL A 72 -13.70 4.80 -4.15
N HIS A 73 -13.83 6.12 -4.18
CA HIS A 73 -12.97 6.95 -5.03
C HIS A 73 -11.50 6.84 -4.63
N SER A 74 -11.21 6.83 -3.32
CA SER A 74 -9.83 6.72 -2.85
C SER A 74 -9.23 5.35 -3.17
N GLU A 75 -10.02 4.29 -3.03
CA GLU A 75 -9.56 2.94 -3.37
C GLU A 75 -9.28 2.81 -4.87
N MET A 76 -10.18 3.32 -5.69
CA MET A 76 -10.01 3.29 -7.14
C MET A 76 -8.80 4.11 -7.56
N HIS A 77 -8.58 5.25 -6.91
CA HIS A 77 -7.44 6.12 -7.20
C HIS A 77 -6.12 5.44 -6.85
N LEU A 78 -6.07 4.76 -5.71
CA LEU A 78 -4.90 3.96 -5.33
C LEU A 78 -4.60 2.90 -6.37
N PHE A 79 -5.63 2.13 -6.75
CA PHE A 79 -5.47 1.06 -7.71
C PHE A 79 -5.00 1.60 -9.06
N ARG A 80 -5.62 2.69 -9.52
CA ARG A 80 -5.23 3.31 -10.79
C ARG A 80 -3.80 3.83 -10.75
N THR A 81 -3.42 4.47 -9.64
CA THR A 81 -2.06 4.99 -9.48
C THR A 81 -1.04 3.87 -9.62
N ALA A 82 -1.28 2.74 -8.95
CA ALA A 82 -0.39 1.59 -9.03
C ALA A 82 -0.40 0.97 -10.43
N TYR A 83 -1.59 0.81 -11.00
CA TYR A 83 -1.74 0.21 -12.32
C TYR A 83 -1.00 1.01 -13.39
N GLU A 84 -1.13 2.33 -13.35
CA GLU A 84 -0.48 3.21 -14.32
C GLU A 84 1.03 3.31 -14.11
N HIS A 85 1.48 3.06 -12.88
CA HIS A 85 2.90 3.15 -12.56
C HIS A 85 3.70 2.00 -13.16
N GLY A 86 3.14 0.80 -13.17
CA GLY A 86 3.86 -0.34 -13.69
C GLY A 86 3.02 -1.61 -13.67
N SER A 87 3.68 -2.71 -14.00
CA SER A 87 3.05 -4.02 -14.04
C SER A 87 3.43 -4.79 -12.78
N TYR A 88 2.42 -5.27 -12.06
CA TYR A 88 2.62 -6.02 -10.83
C TYR A 88 1.92 -7.36 -10.93
N GLN A 89 2.52 -8.37 -10.31
CA GLN A 89 1.95 -9.70 -10.28
C GLN A 89 0.71 -9.75 -9.38
N TYR A 90 0.77 -9.07 -8.23
CA TYR A 90 -0.33 -9.02 -7.26
C TYR A 90 -0.46 -7.62 -6.68
N TYR A 91 -1.69 -7.29 -6.32
CA TYR A 91 -2.04 -6.05 -5.64
C TYR A 91 -2.64 -6.41 -4.28
N HIS A 92 -2.06 -5.86 -3.20
CA HIS A 92 -2.55 -6.08 -1.84
C HIS A 92 -3.11 -4.78 -1.30
N LYS A 93 -4.37 -4.79 -0.92
CA LYS A 93 -5.00 -3.60 -0.34
C LYS A 93 -5.02 -3.75 1.18
N LEU A 94 -4.48 -2.77 1.88
CA LEU A 94 -4.37 -2.77 3.33
C LEU A 94 -4.81 -1.42 3.89
N SER A 95 -5.32 -1.45 5.12
CA SER A 95 -5.47 -0.27 5.94
C SER A 95 -4.13 -0.01 6.66
N GLY A 96 -3.90 1.26 7.06
CA GLY A 96 -2.68 1.63 7.78
C GLY A 96 -2.56 0.99 9.16
N VAL A 97 -3.63 0.33 9.64
CA VAL A 97 -3.61 -0.37 10.92
C VAL A 97 -3.48 -1.88 10.77
N ASP A 98 -3.42 -2.39 9.55
CA ASP A 98 -3.21 -3.81 9.30
C ASP A 98 -1.73 -4.14 9.38
N LEU A 99 -1.42 -5.33 9.89
CA LEU A 99 -0.05 -5.82 9.93
C LEU A 99 -0.01 -7.21 9.29
N PRO A 100 1.00 -7.50 8.46
CA PRO A 100 1.15 -8.84 7.92
C PRO A 100 1.54 -9.82 9.02
N ILE A 101 0.91 -10.99 9.02
CA ILE A 101 1.21 -12.03 10.01
C ILE A 101 2.25 -13.02 9.51
N LYS A 102 2.69 -12.86 8.27
CA LYS A 102 3.71 -13.72 7.65
C LYS A 102 4.83 -12.88 7.09
N THR A 103 6.01 -13.48 6.96
CA THR A 103 7.15 -12.78 6.34
C THR A 103 6.89 -12.52 4.86
N GLN A 104 7.63 -11.57 4.29
CA GLN A 104 7.52 -11.29 2.87
C GLN A 104 7.97 -12.48 2.02
N ASP A 105 8.96 -13.24 2.48
CA ASP A 105 9.38 -14.45 1.78
C ASP A 105 8.23 -15.46 1.70
N TYR A 106 7.51 -15.66 2.81
CA TYR A 106 6.37 -16.55 2.82
C TYR A 106 5.26 -16.08 1.88
N ILE A 107 4.93 -14.80 1.93
CA ILE A 107 3.85 -14.23 1.13
C ILE A 107 4.16 -14.37 -0.36
N HIS A 108 5.35 -13.98 -0.78
CA HIS A 108 5.76 -14.09 -2.17
C HIS A 108 5.79 -15.54 -2.64
N ASP A 109 6.34 -16.42 -1.82
CA ASP A 109 6.43 -17.84 -2.15
C ASP A 109 5.04 -18.45 -2.26
N PHE A 110 4.13 -18.10 -1.34
CA PHE A 110 2.76 -18.62 -1.36
C PHE A 110 2.06 -18.23 -2.67
N PHE A 111 2.14 -16.95 -3.05
CA PHE A 111 1.48 -16.49 -4.26
C PHE A 111 2.13 -17.05 -5.52
N ASP A 112 3.44 -17.21 -5.54
CA ASP A 112 4.12 -17.81 -6.66
C ASP A 112 3.68 -19.27 -6.88
N LYS A 113 3.51 -20.02 -5.80
CA LYS A 113 3.07 -21.41 -5.88
C LYS A 113 1.60 -21.56 -6.27
N HIS A 114 0.78 -20.57 -5.93
CA HIS A 114 -0.66 -20.64 -6.15
C HIS A 114 -1.10 -19.78 -7.32
N ASN A 115 -0.17 -19.25 -8.08
CA ASN A 115 -0.45 -18.47 -9.28
C ASN A 115 -0.67 -19.49 -10.41
N GLY A 116 -1.90 -19.72 -10.71
CA GLY A 116 -2.22 -20.74 -11.63
C GLY A 116 -2.52 -20.39 -12.99
#